data_8ab77e88ef03fc36f5152b7176a9b48e
#
_entry.id   8ab77e88ef03fc36f5152b7176a9b48e
#
_cell.length_a   1.000
_cell.length_b   1.000
_cell.length_c   1.000
_cell.angle_alpha   90.00
_cell.angle_beta   90.00
_cell.angle_gamma   90.00
#
_symmetry.space_group_name_H-M   'P 1'
#
loop_
_entity.id
_entity.type
_entity.pdbx_description
1 polymer ?
#
loop_
_entity_poly.entity_id
_entity_poly.type
_entity_poly.pdbx_seq_one_letter_code
_entity_poly.pdbx_strand_id
1 'polypeptide(L)'
;MAEYVLGNLLEETFSPLQRKLMPEDLRFKRLMLEPVEDLGEFIRDCEIASSDFKVAGEDRYLDWQDGWSGKGIANAGGTYDNLPYYFKNNTHIRVGPSIYQDIAGFAEVDLLRSLQAVVFSQYLSYFRVASIVEYGCGTGSNITFLKSLFGNYDFYAADWAISALENIVNKSILPKKNVFHTNYFDDSTFASPTSQFVVFTNASLEQTGSRYLPFIRYLIENDLCAGGIHIEPMRELLDLSVPANRQSFAYAEQRGYLENFSGMMQSLPIEILLAQDFGIGSRFINGYQVLAWIK
;
A
#
# COMPACT_ATOMS: atom_id res chain seq x y z
N MET A 1 -18.39 18.86 -11.12
CA MET A 1 -17.82 18.74 -9.74
C MET A 1 -18.96 18.47 -8.77
N ALA A 2 -18.84 17.44 -7.98
CA ALA A 2 -19.80 17.06 -6.95
C ALA A 2 -19.10 16.74 -5.62
N GLU A 3 -19.84 16.88 -4.52
CA GLU A 3 -19.39 16.49 -3.19
C GLU A 3 -19.85 15.07 -2.89
N TYR A 4 -18.90 14.22 -2.48
CA TYR A 4 -19.14 12.82 -2.12
C TYR A 4 -18.76 12.58 -0.66
N VAL A 5 -19.58 11.81 0.06
CA VAL A 5 -19.19 11.27 1.37
C VAL A 5 -18.39 10.00 1.16
N LEU A 6 -17.18 9.91 1.70
CA LEU A 6 -16.25 8.80 1.44
C LEU A 6 -16.87 7.42 1.75
N GLY A 7 -17.57 7.28 2.87
CA GLY A 7 -18.24 6.02 3.21
C GLY A 7 -19.33 5.60 2.22
N ASN A 8 -19.99 6.57 1.57
CA ASN A 8 -20.98 6.29 0.52
C ASN A 8 -20.30 5.96 -0.82
N LEU A 9 -19.21 6.64 -1.14
CA LEU A 9 -18.40 6.36 -2.33
C LEU A 9 -17.87 4.91 -2.31
N LEU A 10 -17.61 4.36 -1.13
CA LEU A 10 -17.08 3.01 -0.91
C LEU A 10 -18.17 1.93 -0.70
N GLU A 11 -19.45 2.21 -0.95
CA GLU A 11 -20.52 1.23 -0.70
C GLU A 11 -20.52 0.03 -1.66
N GLU A 12 -19.96 0.18 -2.86
CA GLU A 12 -19.73 -0.93 -3.78
C GLU A 12 -18.45 -1.71 -3.48
N THR A 13 -17.51 -1.10 -2.75
CA THR A 13 -16.21 -1.68 -2.38
C THR A 13 -16.27 -2.41 -1.03
N PHE A 14 -16.93 -1.80 -0.05
CA PHE A 14 -17.05 -2.32 1.31
C PHE A 14 -18.49 -2.66 1.66
N SER A 15 -18.70 -3.83 2.26
CA SER A 15 -19.98 -4.18 2.86
C SER A 15 -20.37 -3.16 3.95
N PRO A 16 -21.67 -3.07 4.32
CA PRO A 16 -22.11 -2.18 5.39
C PRO A 16 -21.38 -2.44 6.73
N LEU A 17 -20.96 -3.69 6.99
CA LEU A 17 -20.21 -4.03 8.21
C LEU A 17 -18.77 -3.51 8.13
N GLN A 18 -18.10 -3.69 6.99
CA GLN A 18 -16.75 -3.19 6.77
C GLN A 18 -16.69 -1.66 6.85
N ARG A 19 -17.68 -0.95 6.31
CA ARG A 19 -17.75 0.52 6.43
C ARG A 19 -17.85 1.00 7.89
N LYS A 20 -18.41 0.19 8.80
CA LYS A 20 -18.41 0.51 10.25
C LYS A 20 -17.04 0.38 10.89
N LEU A 21 -16.09 -0.35 10.29
CA LEU A 21 -14.71 -0.46 10.75
C LEU A 21 -13.85 0.76 10.36
N MET A 22 -14.33 1.59 9.43
CA MET A 22 -13.66 2.85 9.10
C MET A 22 -13.72 3.82 10.27
N PRO A 23 -12.64 4.58 10.56
CA PRO A 23 -12.69 5.72 11.47
C PRO A 23 -13.80 6.70 11.07
N GLU A 24 -14.47 7.31 12.03
CA GLU A 24 -15.61 8.20 11.75
C GLU A 24 -15.23 9.43 10.93
N ASP A 25 -14.07 10.00 11.19
CA ASP A 25 -13.50 11.13 10.44
C ASP A 25 -13.25 10.79 8.98
N LEU A 26 -12.88 9.55 8.65
CA LEU A 26 -12.79 9.05 7.27
C LEU A 26 -14.16 8.70 6.71
N ARG A 27 -15.00 7.95 7.46
CA ARG A 27 -16.30 7.48 6.97
C ARG A 27 -17.21 8.62 6.55
N PHE A 28 -17.22 9.74 7.29
CA PHE A 28 -18.04 10.91 7.00
C PHE A 28 -17.29 12.04 6.29
N LYS A 29 -16.05 11.79 5.88
CA LYS A 29 -15.26 12.77 5.14
C LYS A 29 -15.91 13.12 3.81
N ARG A 30 -15.90 14.39 3.48
CA ARG A 30 -16.40 14.93 2.21
C ARG A 30 -15.25 15.11 1.23
N LEU A 31 -15.43 14.56 0.04
CA LEU A 31 -14.49 14.63 -1.06
C LEU A 31 -15.10 15.47 -2.19
N MET A 32 -14.30 16.33 -2.80
CA MET A 32 -14.68 17.11 -3.99
C MET A 32 -14.15 16.42 -5.22
N LEU A 33 -15.04 15.68 -5.92
CA LEU A 33 -14.67 14.83 -7.04
C LEU A 33 -15.44 15.20 -8.30
N GLU A 34 -14.85 14.91 -9.44
CA GLU A 34 -15.47 15.03 -10.76
C GLU A 34 -15.33 13.71 -11.52
N PRO A 35 -16.42 13.06 -11.90
CA PRO A 35 -16.36 11.82 -12.67
C PRO A 35 -15.64 12.04 -14.00
N VAL A 36 -14.79 11.09 -14.39
CA VAL A 36 -14.20 11.08 -15.73
C VAL A 36 -15.24 10.53 -16.71
N GLU A 37 -15.70 11.39 -17.63
CA GLU A 37 -16.75 11.06 -18.59
C GLU A 37 -16.21 10.24 -19.78
N ASP A 38 -15.06 10.64 -20.34
CA ASP A 38 -14.39 9.89 -21.43
C ASP A 38 -13.26 9.01 -20.89
N LEU A 39 -13.63 7.77 -20.54
CA LEU A 39 -12.68 6.77 -20.08
C LEU A 39 -11.62 6.43 -21.15
N GLY A 40 -11.98 6.49 -22.44
CA GLY A 40 -11.06 6.18 -23.52
C GLY A 40 -9.98 7.23 -23.67
N GLU A 41 -10.33 8.51 -23.57
CA GLU A 41 -9.37 9.61 -23.54
C GLU A 41 -8.47 9.52 -22.31
N PHE A 42 -9.06 9.30 -21.13
CA PHE A 42 -8.30 9.15 -19.90
C PHE A 42 -7.26 8.02 -19.98
N ILE A 43 -7.61 6.85 -20.54
CA ILE A 43 -6.69 5.74 -20.70
C ILE A 43 -5.54 6.11 -21.62
N ARG A 44 -5.81 6.72 -22.78
CA ARG A 44 -4.75 7.20 -23.70
C ARG A 44 -3.81 8.19 -23.03
N ASP A 45 -4.34 9.12 -22.26
CA ASP A 45 -3.54 10.09 -21.50
C ASP A 45 -2.65 9.43 -20.46
N CYS A 46 -3.16 8.38 -19.78
CA CYS A 46 -2.36 7.60 -18.86
C CYS A 46 -1.23 6.84 -19.55
N GLU A 47 -1.49 6.21 -20.70
CA GLU A 47 -0.48 5.51 -21.51
C GLU A 47 0.62 6.45 -21.99
N ILE A 48 0.26 7.63 -22.51
CA ILE A 48 1.23 8.65 -22.93
C ILE A 48 2.05 9.12 -21.74
N ALA A 49 1.41 9.49 -20.62
CA ALA A 49 2.08 10.04 -19.46
C ALA A 49 3.00 9.04 -18.75
N SER A 50 2.77 7.73 -18.91
CA SER A 50 3.56 6.68 -18.28
C SER A 50 4.61 6.05 -19.19
N SER A 51 4.68 6.44 -20.47
CA SER A 51 5.55 5.82 -21.49
C SER A 51 7.03 5.77 -21.10
N ASP A 52 7.52 6.78 -20.41
CA ASP A 52 8.92 6.94 -20.00
C ASP A 52 9.17 6.55 -18.52
N PHE A 53 8.20 5.96 -17.83
CA PHE A 53 8.38 5.59 -16.45
C PHE A 53 9.37 4.43 -16.30
N LYS A 54 10.29 4.57 -15.36
CA LYS A 54 11.31 3.56 -15.08
C LYS A 54 10.69 2.24 -14.63
N VAL A 55 11.27 1.14 -15.07
CA VAL A 55 10.91 -0.20 -14.58
C VAL A 55 11.32 -0.35 -13.11
N ALA A 56 10.53 -1.10 -12.36
CA ALA A 56 10.82 -1.47 -10.97
C ALA A 56 12.08 -2.37 -10.90
N GLY A 57 12.73 -2.41 -9.74
CA GLY A 57 13.89 -3.24 -9.52
C GLY A 57 15.00 -2.58 -8.71
N GLU A 58 16.08 -3.32 -8.55
CA GLU A 58 17.22 -2.93 -7.72
C GLU A 58 17.89 -1.63 -8.19
N ASP A 59 17.90 -1.38 -9.49
CA ASP A 59 18.46 -0.15 -10.08
C ASP A 59 17.75 1.13 -9.62
N ARG A 60 16.55 0.99 -9.00
CA ARG A 60 15.78 2.11 -8.44
C ARG A 60 16.26 2.55 -7.06
N TYR A 61 17.27 1.88 -6.46
CA TYR A 61 17.74 2.20 -5.10
C TYR A 61 18.02 3.70 -4.89
N LEU A 62 18.79 4.31 -5.79
CA LEU A 62 19.14 5.73 -5.67
C LEU A 62 17.93 6.66 -5.82
N ASP A 63 16.94 6.30 -6.65
CA ASP A 63 15.72 7.08 -6.79
C ASP A 63 14.93 7.11 -5.47
N TRP A 64 14.83 5.97 -4.78
CA TRP A 64 14.15 5.87 -3.48
C TRP A 64 14.96 6.51 -2.37
N GLN A 65 16.29 6.33 -2.38
CA GLN A 65 17.18 6.99 -1.43
C GLN A 65 17.04 8.53 -1.49
N ASP A 66 17.00 9.12 -2.68
CA ASP A 66 16.76 10.56 -2.87
C ASP A 66 15.30 10.95 -2.57
N GLY A 67 14.35 10.14 -2.99
CA GLY A 67 12.92 10.35 -2.76
C GLY A 67 12.56 10.48 -1.28
N TRP A 68 13.19 9.71 -0.42
CA TRP A 68 12.95 9.75 1.04
C TRP A 68 13.86 10.72 1.80
N SER A 69 14.78 11.42 1.15
CA SER A 69 15.76 12.32 1.76
C SER A 69 15.20 13.64 2.31
N GLY A 70 13.91 13.77 2.50
CA GLY A 70 13.25 14.99 2.98
C GLY A 70 12.79 15.93 1.85
N LYS A 71 13.41 15.91 0.67
CA LYS A 71 12.95 16.68 -0.51
C LYS A 71 11.70 16.06 -1.13
N GLY A 72 11.57 14.74 -1.06
CA GLY A 72 10.43 14.00 -1.59
C GLY A 72 9.23 13.93 -0.65
N ILE A 73 9.33 14.38 0.59
CA ILE A 73 8.28 14.24 1.61
C ILE A 73 7.33 15.44 1.54
N ALA A 74 6.04 15.19 1.30
CA ALA A 74 5.03 16.23 1.40
C ALA A 74 4.78 16.60 2.87
N ASN A 75 4.74 17.90 3.16
CA ASN A 75 4.29 18.44 4.43
C ASN A 75 2.98 19.20 4.15
N ALA A 76 1.86 18.56 4.40
CA ALA A 76 0.54 19.10 4.12
C ALA A 76 -0.18 19.59 5.38
N GLY A 77 0.40 19.36 6.55
CA GLY A 77 -0.15 19.71 7.88
C GLY A 77 -1.14 18.67 8.41
N GLY A 78 -1.12 18.49 9.73
CA GLY A 78 -2.06 17.62 10.42
C GLY A 78 -1.97 16.16 10.04
N THR A 79 -3.09 15.54 9.67
CA THR A 79 -3.19 14.12 9.36
C THR A 79 -2.43 13.72 8.09
N TYR A 80 -2.05 14.68 7.25
CA TYR A 80 -1.32 14.44 6.01
C TYR A 80 0.19 14.70 6.11
N ASP A 81 0.70 14.91 7.30
CA ASP A 81 2.14 15.02 7.51
C ASP A 81 2.84 13.71 7.15
N ASN A 82 4.05 13.82 6.63
CA ASN A 82 4.89 12.70 6.20
C ASN A 82 4.38 11.88 5.02
N LEU A 83 3.40 12.36 4.26
CA LEU A 83 2.97 11.66 3.05
C LEU A 83 4.10 11.58 2.03
N PRO A 84 4.23 10.46 1.32
CA PRO A 84 5.03 10.38 0.10
C PRO A 84 4.66 11.47 -0.90
N TYR A 85 5.67 12.07 -1.52
CA TYR A 85 5.48 13.19 -2.45
C TYR A 85 4.55 12.87 -3.62
N TYR A 86 4.55 11.63 -4.08
CA TYR A 86 3.74 11.21 -5.23
C TYR A 86 2.23 11.35 -4.98
N PHE A 87 1.75 11.26 -3.74
CA PHE A 87 0.34 11.52 -3.42
C PHE A 87 -0.08 12.96 -3.72
N LYS A 88 0.84 13.91 -3.63
CA LYS A 88 0.56 15.32 -3.91
C LYS A 88 0.30 15.60 -5.40
N ASN A 89 0.81 14.74 -6.27
CA ASN A 89 0.69 14.88 -7.72
C ASN A 89 -0.42 14.00 -8.30
N ASN A 90 -1.04 13.16 -7.51
CA ASN A 90 -2.14 12.31 -7.95
C ASN A 90 -3.44 13.12 -7.96
N THR A 91 -3.93 13.37 -9.17
CA THR A 91 -5.14 14.14 -9.41
C THR A 91 -6.35 13.27 -9.71
N HIS A 92 -6.20 11.95 -9.71
CA HIS A 92 -7.28 11.02 -10.02
C HIS A 92 -7.26 9.82 -9.06
N ILE A 93 -8.45 9.34 -8.75
CA ILE A 93 -8.67 8.13 -7.95
C ILE A 93 -9.55 7.15 -8.72
N ARG A 94 -9.41 5.87 -8.38
CA ARG A 94 -10.26 4.77 -8.85
C ARG A 94 -11.06 4.23 -7.69
N VAL A 95 -12.39 4.04 -7.91
CA VAL A 95 -13.28 3.39 -6.96
C VAL A 95 -14.22 2.48 -7.75
N GLY A 96 -14.05 1.18 -7.60
CA GLY A 96 -14.72 0.18 -8.42
C GLY A 96 -14.41 0.39 -9.91
N PRO A 97 -15.43 0.39 -10.79
CA PRO A 97 -15.25 0.62 -12.22
C PRO A 97 -15.05 2.11 -12.58
N SER A 98 -15.26 3.02 -11.64
CA SER A 98 -15.30 4.47 -11.87
C SER A 98 -13.97 5.14 -11.59
N ILE A 99 -13.71 6.21 -12.34
CA ILE A 99 -12.55 7.09 -12.17
C ILE A 99 -13.05 8.49 -11.89
N TYR A 100 -12.41 9.15 -10.94
CA TYR A 100 -12.74 10.52 -10.53
C TYR A 100 -11.49 11.38 -10.54
N GLN A 101 -11.63 12.63 -10.98
CA GLN A 101 -10.64 13.67 -10.71
C GLN A 101 -10.81 14.17 -9.27
N ASP A 102 -9.73 14.18 -8.51
CA ASP A 102 -9.68 14.73 -7.15
C ASP A 102 -9.31 16.22 -7.21
N ILE A 103 -10.26 17.07 -6.88
CA ILE A 103 -10.10 18.54 -6.97
C ILE A 103 -9.34 19.09 -5.74
N ALA A 104 -9.51 18.45 -4.58
CA ALA A 104 -8.90 18.90 -3.32
C ALA A 104 -7.48 18.34 -3.12
N GLY A 105 -7.16 17.19 -3.75
CA GLY A 105 -5.92 16.43 -3.56
C GLY A 105 -5.93 15.65 -2.23
N PHE A 106 -5.44 14.44 -2.21
CA PHE A 106 -5.39 13.51 -1.07
C PHE A 106 -6.54 12.51 -0.96
N ALA A 107 -7.53 12.50 -1.86
CA ALA A 107 -8.59 11.49 -1.83
C ALA A 107 -8.03 10.06 -1.93
N GLU A 108 -6.95 9.83 -2.68
CA GLU A 108 -6.26 8.53 -2.73
C GLU A 108 -5.74 8.09 -1.37
N VAL A 109 -5.17 9.01 -0.59
CA VAL A 109 -4.68 8.74 0.77
C VAL A 109 -5.84 8.34 1.68
N ASP A 110 -6.97 9.00 1.57
CA ASP A 110 -8.16 8.70 2.38
C ASP A 110 -8.76 7.34 2.02
N LEU A 111 -8.77 7.00 0.73
CA LEU A 111 -9.16 5.67 0.25
C LEU A 111 -8.23 4.58 0.80
N LEU A 112 -6.91 4.76 0.68
CA LEU A 112 -5.92 3.82 1.18
C LEU A 112 -6.03 3.63 2.70
N ARG A 113 -6.16 4.71 3.46
CA ARG A 113 -6.37 4.66 4.91
C ARG A 113 -7.66 3.96 5.30
N SER A 114 -8.73 4.18 4.54
CA SER A 114 -9.99 3.46 4.75
C SER A 114 -9.81 1.96 4.56
N LEU A 115 -9.10 1.56 3.50
CA LEU A 115 -8.76 0.16 3.24
C LEU A 115 -7.89 -0.42 4.36
N GLN A 116 -6.82 0.26 4.75
CA GLN A 116 -5.95 -0.16 5.85
C GLN A 116 -6.75 -0.33 7.15
N ALA A 117 -7.59 0.64 7.53
CA ALA A 117 -8.40 0.57 8.74
C ALA A 117 -9.34 -0.64 8.72
N VAL A 118 -10.03 -0.88 7.61
CA VAL A 118 -10.95 -2.03 7.43
C VAL A 118 -10.19 -3.35 7.53
N VAL A 119 -9.11 -3.51 6.78
CA VAL A 119 -8.34 -4.74 6.70
C VAL A 119 -7.71 -5.08 8.06
N PHE A 120 -7.05 -4.11 8.68
CA PHE A 120 -6.42 -4.34 9.99
C PHE A 120 -7.46 -4.63 11.08
N SER A 121 -8.57 -3.89 11.13
CA SER A 121 -9.65 -4.14 12.09
C SER A 121 -10.27 -5.53 11.93
N GLN A 122 -10.34 -6.03 10.70
CA GLN A 122 -10.96 -7.33 10.39
C GLN A 122 -10.01 -8.50 10.65
N TYR A 123 -8.72 -8.36 10.32
CA TYR A 123 -7.80 -9.49 10.26
C TYR A 123 -6.73 -9.50 11.36
N LEU A 124 -6.41 -8.35 11.98
CA LEU A 124 -5.28 -8.27 12.93
C LEU A 124 -5.42 -9.23 14.13
N SER A 125 -6.65 -9.48 14.60
CA SER A 125 -6.91 -10.39 15.72
C SER A 125 -6.59 -11.87 15.44
N TYR A 126 -6.54 -12.27 14.17
CA TYR A 126 -6.20 -13.66 13.80
C TYR A 126 -4.75 -14.00 14.12
N PHE A 127 -3.83 -13.03 14.06
CA PHE A 127 -2.40 -13.26 14.24
C PHE A 127 -1.97 -13.46 15.70
N ARG A 128 -2.76 -13.01 16.68
CA ARG A 128 -2.46 -13.10 18.13
C ARG A 128 -1.06 -12.62 18.50
N VAL A 129 -0.57 -11.58 17.87
CA VAL A 129 0.76 -10.98 18.08
C VAL A 129 0.65 -9.62 18.76
N ALA A 130 1.77 -9.14 19.32
CA ALA A 130 1.86 -7.80 19.88
C ALA A 130 2.56 -6.80 18.96
N SER A 131 3.15 -7.27 17.84
CA SER A 131 4.00 -6.45 16.99
C SER A 131 3.58 -6.47 15.53
N ILE A 132 3.72 -5.30 14.87
CA ILE A 132 3.49 -5.11 13.43
C ILE A 132 4.79 -4.57 12.83
N VAL A 133 5.27 -5.19 11.75
CA VAL A 133 6.45 -4.74 11.00
C VAL A 133 6.04 -4.30 9.61
N GLU A 134 6.21 -3.03 9.28
CA GLU A 134 6.09 -2.57 7.90
C GLU A 134 7.43 -2.70 7.18
N TYR A 135 7.47 -3.51 6.13
CA TYR A 135 8.61 -3.61 5.21
C TYR A 135 8.36 -2.76 3.97
N GLY A 136 9.34 -1.91 3.62
CA GLY A 136 9.20 -0.85 2.65
C GLY A 136 8.41 0.34 3.21
N CYS A 137 8.75 0.75 4.43
CA CYS A 137 8.01 1.73 5.21
C CYS A 137 8.08 3.17 4.68
N GLY A 138 9.03 3.47 3.80
CA GLY A 138 9.21 4.79 3.17
C GLY A 138 9.20 5.93 4.19
N THR A 139 8.23 6.83 4.07
CA THR A 139 8.12 7.99 4.98
C THR A 139 7.60 7.65 6.39
N GLY A 140 7.12 6.43 6.62
CA GLY A 140 6.44 6.02 7.86
C GLY A 140 5.01 6.52 8.00
N SER A 141 4.40 6.99 6.91
CA SER A 141 3.04 7.55 6.95
C SER A 141 1.99 6.50 7.32
N ASN A 142 2.12 5.27 6.82
CA ASN A 142 1.24 4.16 7.17
C ASN A 142 1.39 3.78 8.66
N ILE A 143 2.63 3.67 9.15
CA ILE A 143 2.91 3.41 10.57
C ILE A 143 2.26 4.48 11.44
N THR A 144 2.40 5.76 11.08
CA THR A 144 1.80 6.87 11.82
C THR A 144 0.28 6.73 11.90
N PHE A 145 -0.35 6.41 10.77
CA PHE A 145 -1.80 6.22 10.71
C PHE A 145 -2.25 4.98 11.50
N LEU A 146 -1.66 3.83 11.22
CA LEU A 146 -2.04 2.58 11.88
C LEU A 146 -1.79 2.63 13.40
N LYS A 147 -0.72 3.27 13.84
CA LYS A 147 -0.41 3.47 15.26
C LYS A 147 -1.47 4.34 15.96
N SER A 148 -2.09 5.28 15.27
CA SER A 148 -3.19 6.07 15.82
C SER A 148 -4.45 5.24 16.09
N LEU A 149 -4.67 4.16 15.34
CA LEU A 149 -5.82 3.26 15.47
C LEU A 149 -5.52 2.05 16.39
N PHE A 150 -4.30 1.52 16.30
CA PHE A 150 -3.87 0.28 16.93
C PHE A 150 -2.69 0.50 17.87
N GLY A 151 -2.76 1.56 18.70
CA GLY A 151 -1.67 1.99 19.59
C GLY A 151 -1.28 1.01 20.71
N ASN A 152 -2.01 -0.09 20.86
CA ASN A 152 -1.68 -1.19 21.76
C ASN A 152 -0.69 -2.20 21.15
N TYR A 153 -0.31 -2.04 19.87
CA TYR A 153 0.70 -2.85 19.20
C TYR A 153 2.05 -2.13 19.17
N ASP A 154 3.14 -2.90 19.22
CA ASP A 154 4.48 -2.39 18.95
C ASP A 154 4.71 -2.33 17.44
N PHE A 155 5.07 -1.16 16.95
CA PHE A 155 5.37 -0.96 15.54
C PHE A 155 6.87 -0.98 15.27
N TYR A 156 7.23 -1.60 14.15
CA TYR A 156 8.58 -1.66 13.59
C TYR A 156 8.57 -1.22 12.14
N ALA A 157 9.68 -0.67 11.69
CA ALA A 157 9.88 -0.19 10.33
C ALA A 157 11.10 -0.85 9.70
N ALA A 158 10.96 -1.30 8.47
CA ALA A 158 12.07 -1.79 7.67
C ALA A 158 12.02 -1.18 6.27
N ASP A 159 13.18 -0.78 5.75
CA ASP A 159 13.33 -0.24 4.40
C ASP A 159 14.76 -0.47 3.89
N TRP A 160 14.95 -0.51 2.58
CA TRP A 160 16.27 -0.55 1.98
C TRP A 160 16.92 0.83 1.88
N ALA A 161 16.11 1.90 1.77
CA ALA A 161 16.58 3.28 1.71
C ALA A 161 16.95 3.79 3.11
N ILE A 162 18.23 4.07 3.34
CA ILE A 162 18.71 4.61 4.62
C ILE A 162 18.03 5.93 4.96
N SER A 163 17.77 6.79 3.97
CA SER A 163 17.08 8.06 4.18
C SER A 163 15.66 7.90 4.75
N ALA A 164 14.93 6.84 4.37
CA ALA A 164 13.65 6.49 4.96
C ALA A 164 13.77 6.20 6.46
N LEU A 165 14.73 5.34 6.82
CA LEU A 165 14.97 4.93 8.20
C LEU A 165 15.41 6.12 9.08
N GLU A 166 16.30 6.97 8.57
CA GLU A 166 16.74 8.20 9.23
C GLU A 166 15.55 9.16 9.47
N ASN A 167 14.68 9.34 8.50
CA ASN A 167 13.49 10.16 8.65
C ASN A 167 12.55 9.66 9.76
N ILE A 168 12.32 8.35 9.83
CA ILE A 168 11.48 7.74 10.88
C ILE A 168 12.04 8.03 12.27
N VAL A 169 13.35 7.90 12.43
CA VAL A 169 14.03 8.19 13.72
C VAL A 169 14.04 9.68 14.01
N ASN A 170 14.45 10.51 13.05
CA ASN A 170 14.58 11.97 13.22
C ASN A 170 13.25 12.66 13.50
N LYS A 171 12.15 12.16 12.92
CA LYS A 171 10.78 12.64 13.18
C LYS A 171 10.13 11.99 14.40
N SER A 172 10.83 11.16 15.14
CA SER A 172 10.34 10.47 16.34
C SER A 172 9.09 9.62 16.09
N ILE A 173 8.90 9.10 14.86
CA ILE A 173 7.80 8.19 14.53
C ILE A 173 7.99 6.88 15.29
N LEU A 174 9.22 6.32 15.23
CA LEU A 174 9.64 5.15 16.01
C LEU A 174 11.03 5.37 16.64
N PRO A 175 11.32 4.71 17.77
CA PRO A 175 12.66 4.71 18.34
C PRO A 175 13.62 3.89 17.46
N LYS A 176 14.89 4.26 17.41
CA LYS A 176 15.92 3.62 16.57
C LYS A 176 15.98 2.09 16.70
N LYS A 177 15.71 1.54 17.89
CA LYS A 177 15.70 0.08 18.13
C LYS A 177 14.58 -0.67 17.41
N ASN A 178 13.55 0.05 16.92
CA ASN A 178 12.41 -0.51 16.17
C ASN A 178 12.56 -0.27 14.65
N VAL A 179 13.76 0.06 14.19
CA VAL A 179 13.99 0.41 12.78
C VAL A 179 15.11 -0.47 12.23
N PHE A 180 14.84 -1.18 11.12
CA PHE A 180 15.75 -2.14 10.50
C PHE A 180 16.09 -1.73 9.07
N HIS A 181 17.36 -1.91 8.68
CA HIS A 181 17.70 -1.91 7.26
C HIS A 181 17.40 -3.29 6.67
N THR A 182 16.60 -3.34 5.62
CA THR A 182 16.22 -4.60 4.92
C THR A 182 16.06 -4.32 3.44
N ASN A 183 16.78 -5.05 2.60
CA ASN A 183 16.70 -4.98 1.16
C ASN A 183 16.11 -6.29 0.61
N TYR A 184 14.98 -6.23 -0.10
CA TYR A 184 14.34 -7.41 -0.69
C TYR A 184 15.23 -8.20 -1.66
N PHE A 185 16.27 -7.55 -2.20
CA PHE A 185 17.20 -8.15 -3.18
C PHE A 185 18.47 -8.73 -2.53
N ASP A 186 18.63 -8.59 -1.20
CA ASP A 186 19.79 -9.06 -0.45
C ASP A 186 19.32 -9.72 0.86
N ASP A 187 19.25 -11.05 0.85
CA ASP A 187 18.76 -11.87 1.97
C ASP A 187 19.64 -11.75 3.22
N SER A 188 20.93 -11.37 3.08
CA SER A 188 21.82 -11.12 4.20
C SER A 188 21.38 -9.93 5.08
N THR A 189 20.50 -9.07 4.57
CA THR A 189 19.96 -7.89 5.27
C THR A 189 18.63 -8.14 5.96
N PHE A 190 18.01 -9.31 5.76
CA PHE A 190 16.69 -9.58 6.34
C PHE A 190 16.72 -9.56 7.85
N ALA A 191 15.88 -8.70 8.44
CA ALA A 191 15.82 -8.48 9.87
C ALA A 191 14.37 -8.41 10.35
N SER A 192 14.13 -8.85 11.58
CA SER A 192 12.80 -8.86 12.21
C SER A 192 12.91 -8.62 13.72
N PRO A 193 11.79 -8.30 14.41
CA PRO A 193 11.74 -8.25 15.87
C PRO A 193 12.12 -9.59 16.51
N THR A 194 12.47 -9.54 17.77
CA THR A 194 12.72 -10.73 18.61
C THR A 194 11.47 -11.23 19.32
N SER A 195 10.29 -10.65 19.06
CA SER A 195 8.98 -11.07 19.52
C SER A 195 8.10 -11.49 18.33
N GLN A 196 7.02 -12.20 18.59
CA GLN A 196 6.06 -12.55 17.54
C GLN A 196 5.49 -11.32 16.85
N PHE A 197 5.42 -11.34 15.53
CA PHE A 197 4.99 -10.23 14.70
C PHE A 197 4.14 -10.65 13.50
N VAL A 198 3.38 -9.70 12.99
CA VAL A 198 2.74 -9.77 11.68
C VAL A 198 3.47 -8.82 10.71
N VAL A 199 3.63 -9.29 9.48
CA VAL A 199 4.22 -8.49 8.40
C VAL A 199 3.16 -7.59 7.77
N PHE A 200 3.54 -6.38 7.46
CA PHE A 200 2.79 -5.47 6.61
C PHE A 200 3.66 -4.97 5.47
N THR A 201 3.13 -4.97 4.25
CA THR A 201 3.71 -4.28 3.10
C THR A 201 2.63 -3.49 2.38
N ASN A 202 3.00 -2.32 1.86
CA ASN A 202 2.08 -1.48 1.11
C ASN A 202 2.81 -0.79 -0.06
N ALA A 203 2.51 -1.20 -1.28
CA ALA A 203 3.11 -0.69 -2.51
C ALA A 203 4.65 -0.65 -2.43
N SER A 204 5.25 -1.71 -1.92
CA SER A 204 6.70 -1.86 -1.72
C SER A 204 7.26 -3.14 -2.33
N LEU A 205 6.59 -4.29 -2.13
CA LEU A 205 6.95 -5.54 -2.79
C LEU A 205 6.81 -5.43 -4.32
N GLU A 206 5.97 -4.55 -4.81
CA GLU A 206 5.82 -4.28 -6.25
C GLU A 206 7.16 -4.03 -6.95
N GLN A 207 8.13 -3.46 -6.23
CA GLN A 207 9.45 -3.14 -6.76
C GLN A 207 10.31 -4.39 -7.03
N THR A 208 9.90 -5.55 -6.57
CA THR A 208 10.67 -6.79 -6.71
C THR A 208 10.38 -7.56 -8.00
N GLY A 209 9.27 -7.27 -8.69
CA GLY A 209 8.80 -8.05 -9.85
C GLY A 209 8.53 -9.50 -9.45
N SER A 210 9.33 -10.44 -9.95
CA SER A 210 9.27 -11.87 -9.59
C SER A 210 10.27 -12.26 -8.48
N ARG A 211 11.11 -11.34 -7.97
CA ARG A 211 12.23 -11.65 -7.04
C ARG A 211 11.85 -11.58 -5.55
N TYR A 212 10.58 -11.58 -5.20
CA TYR A 212 10.10 -11.54 -3.82
C TYR A 212 10.27 -12.85 -3.04
N LEU A 213 10.49 -13.98 -3.72
CA LEU A 213 10.44 -15.31 -3.11
C LEU A 213 11.45 -15.52 -1.96
N PRO A 214 12.70 -15.05 -2.02
CA PRO A 214 13.64 -15.17 -0.89
C PRO A 214 13.10 -14.49 0.38
N PHE A 215 12.52 -13.30 0.25
CA PHE A 215 11.91 -12.58 1.36
C PHE A 215 10.69 -13.33 1.93
N ILE A 216 9.82 -13.85 1.09
CA ILE A 216 8.66 -14.62 1.56
C ILE A 216 9.10 -15.91 2.28
N ARG A 217 10.11 -16.61 1.76
CA ARG A 217 10.68 -17.79 2.44
C ARG A 217 11.24 -17.43 3.82
N TYR A 218 12.00 -16.35 3.91
CA TYR A 218 12.50 -15.84 5.18
C TYR A 218 11.36 -15.64 6.20
N LEU A 219 10.23 -15.05 5.79
CA LEU A 219 9.08 -14.83 6.66
C LEU A 219 8.43 -16.16 7.09
N ILE A 220 8.27 -17.11 6.16
CA ILE A 220 7.66 -18.41 6.44
C ILE A 220 8.54 -19.27 7.34
N GLU A 221 9.86 -19.24 7.15
CA GLU A 221 10.83 -19.99 7.94
C GLU A 221 11.10 -19.35 9.32
N ASN A 222 10.72 -18.09 9.52
CA ASN A 222 10.90 -17.41 10.80
C ASN A 222 9.76 -17.75 11.77
N ASP A 223 10.04 -18.52 12.82
CA ASP A 223 9.07 -18.95 13.81
C ASP A 223 8.34 -17.82 14.56
N LEU A 224 8.90 -16.61 14.55
CA LEU A 224 8.32 -15.42 15.17
C LEU A 224 7.33 -14.69 14.23
N CYS A 225 7.35 -14.96 12.93
CA CYS A 225 6.39 -14.41 11.98
C CYS A 225 5.10 -15.23 12.05
N ALA A 226 3.99 -14.62 12.45
CA ALA A 226 2.69 -15.30 12.54
C ALA A 226 1.90 -15.26 11.22
N GLY A 227 2.26 -14.37 10.30
CA GLY A 227 1.58 -14.16 9.03
C GLY A 227 1.80 -12.77 8.47
N GLY A 228 0.99 -12.36 7.49
CA GLY A 228 1.16 -11.06 6.84
C GLY A 228 -0.11 -10.48 6.26
N ILE A 229 -0.08 -9.16 6.07
CA ILE A 229 -1.05 -8.36 5.33
C ILE A 229 -0.27 -7.60 4.26
N HIS A 230 -0.60 -7.82 3.01
CA HIS A 230 0.01 -7.17 1.86
C HIS A 230 -1.04 -6.36 1.11
N ILE A 231 -0.80 -5.06 0.92
CA ILE A 231 -1.61 -4.16 0.08
C ILE A 231 -0.71 -3.77 -1.10
N GLU A 232 -0.81 -4.51 -2.19
CA GLU A 232 0.13 -4.45 -3.30
C GLU A 232 -0.61 -4.55 -4.66
N PRO A 233 -0.05 -4.07 -5.76
CA PRO A 233 -0.64 -4.24 -7.08
C PRO A 233 -0.49 -5.69 -7.59
N MET A 234 -1.40 -6.54 -7.17
CA MET A 234 -1.49 -7.94 -7.61
C MET A 234 -2.36 -8.04 -8.86
N ARG A 235 -1.76 -7.78 -10.02
CA ARG A 235 -2.47 -7.70 -11.30
C ARG A 235 -3.28 -8.94 -11.67
N GLU A 236 -2.93 -10.11 -11.14
CA GLU A 236 -3.64 -11.37 -11.34
C GLU A 236 -5.02 -11.42 -10.65
N LEU A 237 -5.30 -10.50 -9.73
CA LEU A 237 -6.60 -10.37 -9.06
C LEU A 237 -7.56 -9.41 -9.79
N LEU A 238 -7.10 -8.71 -10.83
CA LEU A 238 -7.90 -7.72 -11.56
C LEU A 238 -8.95 -8.39 -12.46
N ASP A 239 -10.17 -7.91 -12.41
CA ASP A 239 -11.20 -8.25 -13.41
C ASP A 239 -10.93 -7.54 -14.73
N LEU A 240 -10.37 -8.26 -15.71
CA LEU A 240 -10.00 -7.73 -17.02
C LEU A 240 -11.22 -7.46 -17.94
N SER A 241 -12.45 -7.75 -17.53
CA SER A 241 -13.65 -7.28 -18.23
C SER A 241 -13.81 -5.77 -18.14
N VAL A 242 -13.30 -5.15 -17.06
CA VAL A 242 -13.31 -3.71 -16.81
C VAL A 242 -12.18 -3.03 -17.60
N PRO A 243 -12.46 -2.05 -18.50
CA PRO A 243 -11.44 -1.38 -19.31
C PRO A 243 -10.34 -0.72 -18.49
N ALA A 244 -10.68 -0.06 -17.38
CA ALA A 244 -9.71 0.57 -16.49
C ALA A 244 -8.77 -0.44 -15.82
N ASN A 245 -9.22 -1.68 -15.57
CA ASN A 245 -8.37 -2.74 -15.04
C ASN A 245 -7.42 -3.30 -16.10
N ARG A 246 -7.83 -3.37 -17.37
CA ARG A 246 -6.91 -3.73 -18.46
C ARG A 246 -5.77 -2.72 -18.58
N GLN A 247 -6.06 -1.42 -18.46
CA GLN A 247 -5.02 -0.38 -18.44
C GLN A 247 -4.12 -0.53 -17.21
N SER A 248 -4.69 -0.80 -16.02
CA SER A 248 -3.90 -1.06 -14.80
C SER A 248 -2.98 -2.27 -14.96
N PHE A 249 -3.47 -3.34 -15.56
CA PHE A 249 -2.69 -4.54 -15.83
C PHE A 249 -1.51 -4.23 -16.77
N ALA A 250 -1.77 -3.57 -17.90
CA ALA A 250 -0.74 -3.19 -18.86
C ALA A 250 0.31 -2.25 -18.23
N TYR A 251 -0.14 -1.29 -17.40
CA TYR A 251 0.76 -0.42 -16.65
C TYR A 251 1.66 -1.21 -15.70
N ALA A 252 1.11 -2.15 -14.92
CA ALA A 252 1.88 -2.98 -14.00
C ALA A 252 2.91 -3.86 -14.74
N GLU A 253 2.56 -4.39 -15.94
CA GLU A 253 3.50 -5.12 -16.80
C GLU A 253 4.63 -4.22 -17.29
N GLN A 254 4.30 -3.05 -17.85
CA GLN A 254 5.29 -2.07 -18.33
C GLN A 254 6.27 -1.65 -17.22
N ARG A 255 5.75 -1.52 -15.98
CA ARG A 255 6.54 -1.16 -14.80
C ARG A 255 7.38 -2.31 -14.23
N GLY A 256 7.16 -3.55 -14.67
CA GLY A 256 7.79 -4.73 -14.10
C GLY A 256 7.39 -4.96 -12.63
N TYR A 257 6.15 -4.60 -12.28
CA TYR A 257 5.62 -4.76 -10.93
C TYR A 257 5.34 -6.23 -10.60
N LEU A 258 5.00 -6.47 -9.35
CA LEU A 258 4.75 -7.77 -8.72
C LEU A 258 4.07 -8.78 -9.66
N GLU A 259 4.67 -9.96 -9.81
CA GLU A 259 4.25 -10.98 -10.78
C GLU A 259 3.78 -12.25 -10.07
N ASN A 260 2.52 -12.62 -10.30
CA ASN A 260 1.91 -13.86 -9.79
C ASN A 260 2.08 -14.08 -8.27
N PHE A 261 2.05 -13.01 -7.50
CA PHE A 261 2.29 -13.07 -6.05
C PHE A 261 1.19 -13.88 -5.35
N SER A 262 -0.09 -13.59 -5.65
CA SER A 262 -1.22 -14.30 -5.04
C SER A 262 -1.19 -15.81 -5.39
N GLY A 263 -0.92 -16.17 -6.63
CA GLY A 263 -0.82 -17.58 -7.06
C GLY A 263 0.33 -18.31 -6.37
N MET A 264 1.48 -17.64 -6.23
CA MET A 264 2.63 -18.20 -5.51
C MET A 264 2.31 -18.39 -4.02
N MET A 265 1.71 -17.41 -3.35
CA MET A 265 1.33 -17.51 -1.94
C MET A 265 0.35 -18.67 -1.69
N GLN A 266 -0.61 -18.90 -2.58
CA GLN A 266 -1.54 -20.05 -2.49
C GLN A 266 -0.85 -21.40 -2.62
N SER A 267 0.34 -21.47 -3.19
CA SER A 267 1.13 -22.72 -3.33
C SER A 267 1.97 -23.05 -2.09
N LEU A 268 2.06 -22.16 -1.12
CA LEU A 268 2.86 -22.32 0.09
C LEU A 268 2.06 -22.98 1.23
N PRO A 269 2.71 -23.60 2.21
CA PRO A 269 2.05 -24.26 3.36
C PRO A 269 1.56 -23.23 4.40
N ILE A 270 0.66 -22.33 3.97
CA ILE A 270 0.05 -21.26 4.78
C ILE A 270 -1.45 -21.21 4.51
N GLU A 271 -2.20 -20.59 5.39
CA GLU A 271 -3.63 -20.33 5.18
C GLU A 271 -3.83 -18.91 4.64
N ILE A 272 -4.49 -18.79 3.49
CA ILE A 272 -4.88 -17.49 2.91
C ILE A 272 -6.22 -17.08 3.53
N LEU A 273 -6.20 -16.00 4.31
CA LEU A 273 -7.40 -15.40 4.94
C LEU A 273 -8.16 -14.51 3.97
N LEU A 274 -7.44 -13.86 3.06
CA LEU A 274 -7.99 -12.94 2.06
C LEU A 274 -7.06 -12.87 0.85
N ALA A 275 -7.63 -12.87 -0.35
CA ALA A 275 -6.97 -12.45 -1.59
C ALA A 275 -8.03 -11.76 -2.45
N GLN A 276 -8.03 -10.41 -2.49
CA GLN A 276 -9.12 -9.64 -3.07
C GLN A 276 -8.65 -8.33 -3.67
N ASP A 277 -9.23 -7.99 -4.84
CA ASP A 277 -9.25 -6.63 -5.39
C ASP A 277 -10.41 -5.84 -4.77
N PHE A 278 -10.11 -4.71 -4.14
CA PHE A 278 -11.09 -3.79 -3.60
C PHE A 278 -11.49 -2.69 -4.58
N GLY A 279 -10.92 -2.69 -5.78
CA GLY A 279 -11.23 -1.68 -6.79
C GLY A 279 -10.80 -0.27 -6.39
N ILE A 280 -9.76 -0.14 -5.55
CA ILE A 280 -9.23 1.15 -5.11
C ILE A 280 -7.86 1.40 -5.75
N GLY A 281 -7.64 2.60 -6.27
CA GLY A 281 -6.39 2.91 -6.91
C GLY A 281 -6.18 4.38 -7.22
N SER A 282 -5.08 4.62 -7.94
CA SER A 282 -4.62 5.93 -8.37
C SER A 282 -4.90 6.19 -9.85
N ARG A 283 -4.35 7.29 -10.38
CA ARG A 283 -4.44 7.66 -11.79
C ARG A 283 -4.03 6.53 -12.73
N PHE A 284 -2.91 5.88 -12.46
CA PHE A 284 -2.30 4.92 -13.39
C PHE A 284 -2.68 3.48 -13.11
N ILE A 285 -3.08 3.15 -11.90
CA ILE A 285 -3.23 1.76 -11.48
C ILE A 285 -4.35 1.59 -10.44
N ASN A 286 -5.13 0.51 -10.60
CA ASN A 286 -5.87 -0.10 -9.50
C ASN A 286 -4.85 -0.94 -8.73
N GLY A 287 -4.25 -0.36 -7.70
CA GLY A 287 -3.00 -0.84 -7.10
C GLY A 287 -3.11 -1.33 -5.66
N TYR A 288 -4.32 -1.36 -5.09
CA TYR A 288 -4.51 -1.71 -3.68
C TYR A 288 -5.29 -3.01 -3.52
N GLN A 289 -4.78 -4.09 -4.14
CA GLN A 289 -5.24 -5.45 -3.85
C GLN A 289 -4.70 -5.90 -2.50
N VAL A 290 -5.47 -6.70 -1.79
CA VAL A 290 -5.11 -7.18 -0.45
C VAL A 290 -4.91 -8.68 -0.45
N LEU A 291 -3.80 -9.13 0.12
CA LEU A 291 -3.57 -10.51 0.49
C LEU A 291 -3.23 -10.58 1.98
N ALA A 292 -4.00 -11.37 2.74
CA ALA A 292 -3.72 -11.67 4.14
C ALA A 292 -3.58 -13.18 4.32
N TRP A 293 -2.57 -13.59 5.11
CA TRP A 293 -2.26 -15.00 5.35
C TRP A 293 -1.78 -15.25 6.77
N ILE A 294 -1.92 -16.47 7.26
CA ILE A 294 -1.47 -16.95 8.57
C ILE A 294 -0.72 -18.28 8.40
N LYS A 295 0.26 -18.52 9.29
CA LYS A 295 0.93 -19.85 9.40
C LYS A 295 0.05 -20.88 10.05
#